data_395f6ec1376f9cd932e4343ca06c8d0e
#
_entry.id   395f6ec1376f9cd932e4343ca06c8d0e
#
_cell.length_a   1.000
_cell.length_b   1.000
_cell.length_c   1.000
_cell.angle_alpha   90.00
_cell.angle_beta   90.00
_cell.angle_gamma   90.00
#
_symmetry.space_group_name_H-M   'P 1'
#
loop_
_entity.id
_entity.type
_entity.pdbx_description
1 polymer ?
#
loop_
_entity_poly.entity_id
_entity_poly.type
_entity_poly.pdbx_seq_one_letter_code
_entity_poly.pdbx_strand_id
1 'polypeptide(L)' 'VDAKYAKERNTAAHEILYLPNLTQQQRWAFIWKLDDDPSQSSELLSEAKKLNDSQAPK' A
#
# COMPACT_ATOMS: atom_id res chain seq x y z
N VAL A 1 -8.72 -15.52 -8.80
CA VAL A 1 -8.63 -14.32 -7.96
C VAL A 1 -9.83 -14.27 -7.03
N ASP A 2 -9.58 -14.15 -5.76
CA ASP A 2 -10.64 -14.09 -4.78
C ASP A 2 -11.25 -12.67 -4.76
N ALA A 3 -12.48 -12.55 -5.24
CA ALA A 3 -13.17 -11.26 -5.31
C ALA A 3 -13.34 -10.62 -3.93
N LYS A 4 -13.28 -11.42 -2.88
CA LYS A 4 -13.39 -10.92 -1.51
C LYS A 4 -12.29 -9.91 -1.18
N TYR A 5 -11.09 -10.15 -1.66
CA TYR A 5 -9.94 -9.28 -1.36
C TYR A 5 -9.65 -8.26 -2.46
N ALA A 6 -10.28 -8.40 -3.63
CA ALA A 6 -10.02 -7.49 -4.75
C ALA A 6 -10.34 -6.05 -4.39
N LYS A 7 -11.45 -5.82 -3.72
CA LYS A 7 -11.87 -4.47 -3.32
C LYS A 7 -10.92 -3.88 -2.29
N GLU A 8 -10.54 -4.66 -1.29
CA GLU A 8 -9.59 -4.22 -0.27
C GLU A 8 -8.23 -3.91 -0.88
N ARG A 9 -7.76 -4.77 -1.76
CA ARG A 9 -6.51 -4.56 -2.47
C ARG A 9 -6.55 -3.27 -3.28
N ASN A 10 -7.63 -3.00 -4.01
CA ASN A 10 -7.76 -1.80 -4.80
C ASN A 10 -7.78 -0.55 -3.93
N THR A 11 -8.50 -0.59 -2.81
CA THR A 11 -8.54 0.53 -1.88
C THR A 11 -7.14 0.81 -1.30
N ALA A 12 -6.44 -0.23 -0.88
CA ALA A 12 -5.09 -0.09 -0.33
C ALA A 12 -4.13 0.46 -1.38
N ALA A 13 -4.20 -0.05 -2.61
CA ALA A 13 -3.34 0.43 -3.69
C ALA A 13 -3.58 1.91 -3.98
N HIS A 14 -4.84 2.34 -4.02
CA HIS A 14 -5.16 3.75 -4.22
C HIS A 14 -4.58 4.62 -3.11
N GLU A 15 -4.75 4.23 -1.86
CA GLU A 15 -4.23 5.01 -0.74
C GLU A 15 -2.71 5.08 -0.76
N ILE A 16 -2.04 3.97 -1.07
CA ILE A 16 -0.58 3.95 -1.18
C ILE A 16 -0.10 4.91 -2.27
N LEU A 17 -0.78 4.94 -3.41
CA LEU A 17 -0.41 5.83 -4.50
C LEU A 17 -0.59 7.31 -4.15
N TYR A 18 -1.49 7.63 -3.22
CA TYR A 18 -1.71 9.00 -2.78
C TYR A 18 -0.80 9.45 -1.64
N LEU A 19 -0.02 8.53 -1.05
CA LEU A 19 0.91 8.93 0.00
C LEU A 19 2.07 9.73 -0.60
N PRO A 20 2.24 11.01 -0.20
CA PRO A 20 3.17 11.89 -0.92
C PRO A 20 4.65 11.69 -0.58
N ASN A 21 4.93 11.07 0.56
CA ASN A 21 6.30 10.96 1.05
C ASN A 21 6.98 9.64 0.71
N LEU A 22 6.29 8.76 0.01
CA LEU A 22 6.87 7.50 -0.46
C LEU A 22 7.59 7.71 -1.78
N THR A 23 8.73 7.05 -1.95
CA THR A 23 9.41 7.03 -3.25
C THR A 23 8.64 6.15 -4.23
N GLN A 24 8.91 6.32 -5.52
CA GLN A 24 8.30 5.50 -6.56
C GLN A 24 8.62 4.01 -6.34
N GLN A 25 9.86 3.71 -5.97
CA GLN A 25 10.27 2.34 -5.68
C GLN A 25 9.48 1.74 -4.53
N GLN A 26 9.26 2.52 -3.47
CA GLN A 26 8.51 2.06 -2.30
C GLN A 26 7.05 1.79 -2.67
N ARG A 27 6.44 2.68 -3.45
CA ARG A 27 5.07 2.48 -3.92
C ARG A 27 4.94 1.18 -4.71
N TRP A 28 5.83 0.96 -5.66
CA TRP A 28 5.79 -0.25 -6.48
C TRP A 28 6.01 -1.50 -5.64
N ALA A 29 6.92 -1.44 -4.66
CA ALA A 29 7.15 -2.58 -3.78
C ALA A 29 5.89 -2.97 -3.01
N PHE A 30 5.17 -1.99 -2.48
CA PHE A 30 3.90 -2.26 -1.79
C PHE A 30 2.83 -2.79 -2.75
N ILE A 31 2.74 -2.23 -3.94
CA ILE A 31 1.78 -2.70 -4.95
C ILE A 31 2.05 -4.16 -5.31
N TRP A 32 3.30 -4.53 -5.51
CA TRP A 32 3.66 -5.91 -5.81
C TRP A 32 3.31 -6.86 -4.67
N LYS A 33 3.53 -6.44 -3.44
CA LYS A 33 3.15 -7.23 -2.26
C LYS A 33 1.64 -7.41 -2.19
N LEU A 34 0.88 -6.38 -2.52
CA LEU A 34 -0.58 -6.46 -2.57
C LEU A 34 -1.05 -7.46 -3.62
N ASP A 35 -0.40 -7.47 -4.79
CA ASP A 35 -0.74 -8.40 -5.86
C ASP A 35 -0.38 -9.84 -5.47
N ASP A 36 0.73 -10.01 -4.75
CA ASP A 36 1.19 -11.33 -4.33
C ASP A 36 0.29 -11.92 -3.25
N ASP A 37 -0.14 -11.10 -2.29
CA ASP A 37 -1.00 -11.56 -1.19
C ASP A 37 -2.04 -10.49 -0.84
N PRO A 38 -3.18 -10.47 -1.55
CA PRO A 38 -4.22 -9.47 -1.29
C PRO A 38 -4.82 -9.56 0.11
N SER A 39 -4.70 -10.71 0.79
CA SER A 39 -5.22 -10.85 2.14
C SER A 39 -4.47 -9.99 3.16
N GLN A 40 -3.27 -9.53 2.80
CA GLN A 40 -2.45 -8.67 3.64
C GLN A 40 -2.66 -7.18 3.35
N SER A 41 -3.68 -6.83 2.57
CA SER A 41 -3.90 -5.44 2.14
C SER A 41 -3.95 -4.46 3.31
N SER A 42 -4.67 -4.81 4.36
CA SER A 42 -4.81 -3.95 5.54
C SER A 42 -3.47 -3.71 6.23
N GLU A 43 -2.69 -4.77 6.41
CA GLU A 43 -1.38 -4.67 7.06
C GLU A 43 -0.40 -3.88 6.20
N LEU A 44 -0.39 -4.14 4.90
CA LEU A 44 0.49 -3.43 3.97
C LEU A 44 0.16 -1.94 3.92
N LEU A 45 -1.11 -1.61 3.93
CA LEU A 45 -1.54 -0.20 3.96
C LEU A 45 -1.07 0.48 5.24
N SER A 46 -1.19 -0.20 6.38
CA SER A 46 -0.73 0.33 7.66
C SER A 46 0.77 0.58 7.64
N GLU A 47 1.55 -0.36 7.11
CA GLU A 47 3.00 -0.19 6.99
C GLU A 47 3.36 0.97 6.06
N ALA A 48 2.65 1.09 4.95
CA ALA A 48 2.89 2.17 4.00
C ALA A 48 2.62 3.54 4.65
N LYS A 49 1.55 3.65 5.43
CA LYS A 49 1.23 4.89 6.15
C LYS A 49 2.30 5.23 7.18
N LYS A 50 2.79 4.24 7.91
CA LYS A 50 3.86 4.45 8.88
C LYS A 50 5.13 4.95 8.20
N LEU A 51 5.49 4.33 7.09
CA LEU A 51 6.67 4.74 6.33
C LEU A 51 6.50 6.17 5.79
N ASN A 52 5.31 6.47 5.27
CA ASN A 52 5.00 7.81 4.79
C ASN A 52 5.19 8.85 5.91
N ASP A 53 4.67 8.59 7.09
CA ASP A 53 4.80 9.49 8.23
C ASP A 53 6.27 9.63 8.66
N SER A 54 7.01 8.54 8.64
CA SER A 54 8.43 8.54 8.98
C SER A 54 9.26 9.38 8.02
N GLN A 55 8.85 9.45 6.78
CA GLN A 55 9.55 10.22 5.73
C GLN A 55 8.98 11.62 5.52
N ALA A 56 7.93 11.98 6.26
CA ALA A 56 7.32 13.29 6.13
C ALA A 56 8.30 14.39 6.54
N PRO A 57 8.36 15.51 5.81
CA PRO A 57 9.21 16.65 6.19
C PRO A 57 8.68 17.26 7.49
N LYS A 58 9.60 17.62 8.36
CA LYS A 58 9.25 18.28 9.62
C LYS A 58 9.14 19.78 9.43
#